data_556abbaa1696f4a4d4d36abd75a8cdcf
#
_entry.id   556abbaa1696f4a4d4d36abd75a8cdcf
#
_cell.length_a   1.000
_cell.length_b   1.000
_cell.length_c   1.000
_cell.angle_alpha   90.00
_cell.angle_beta   90.00
_cell.angle_gamma   90.00
#
_symmetry.space_group_name_H-M   'P 1'
#
loop_
_entity.id
_entity.type
_entity.pdbx_description
1 polymer ?
#
loop_
_entity_poly.entity_id
_entity_poly.type
_entity_poly.pdbx_seq_one_letter_code
_entity_poly.pdbx_strand_id
1 'polypeptide(L)'
;FVVQKKLKLNGLDFFPELDGLDYTRLPRTFQRRINETVINVYLVNPSTPDNVKFNIFKRINTGGLNLTPQEIRNALFQGQASEFLNRCAAFKCFKIATANSIKSERMLDREFVLRFVSFCYLKLDRYNGNIDDFLNEGMKYLNHVDKIEIKKMEDDFKYVMKSVYMIMEKNSFRKVAPDGKRRPINKVIFES
;
A
#
# COMPACT_ATOMS: atom_id res chain seq x y z
N PHE A 1 21.13 4.80 12.15
CA PHE A 1 20.68 3.53 12.76
C PHE A 1 21.84 2.59 13.04
N VAL A 2 22.70 2.28 12.06
CA VAL A 2 23.83 1.38 12.24
C VAL A 2 24.80 1.93 13.28
N VAL A 3 25.23 3.18 13.13
CA VAL A 3 26.17 3.86 14.05
C VAL A 3 25.58 4.04 15.46
N GLN A 4 24.24 4.13 15.58
CA GLN A 4 23.56 4.26 16.87
C GLN A 4 23.29 2.92 17.57
N LYS A 5 23.91 1.82 17.15
CA LYS A 5 23.75 0.45 17.73
C LYS A 5 22.30 -0.10 17.70
N LYS A 6 21.42 0.48 16.88
CA LYS A 6 20.01 0.06 16.79
C LYS A 6 19.76 -1.02 15.75
N LEU A 7 20.76 -1.29 14.88
CA LEU A 7 20.66 -2.28 13.82
C LEU A 7 21.66 -3.38 14.06
N LYS A 8 21.20 -4.62 14.01
CA LYS A 8 22.05 -5.81 13.89
C LYS A 8 22.01 -6.30 12.46
N LEU A 9 23.14 -6.75 11.96
CA LEU A 9 23.25 -7.36 10.65
C LEU A 9 22.57 -8.73 10.66
N ASN A 10 21.80 -9.07 9.64
CA ASN A 10 21.16 -10.36 9.52
C ASN A 10 21.05 -10.76 8.04
N GLY A 11 21.19 -12.06 7.77
CA GLY A 11 21.03 -12.63 6.43
C GLY A 11 22.14 -12.22 5.46
N LEU A 12 23.38 -12.23 5.92
CA LEU A 12 24.54 -11.88 5.11
C LEU A 12 25.04 -13.11 4.33
N ASP A 13 24.71 -13.19 3.04
CA ASP A 13 25.12 -14.32 2.19
C ASP A 13 26.64 -14.44 2.02
N PHE A 14 27.37 -13.30 1.99
CA PHE A 14 28.82 -13.28 1.74
C PHE A 14 29.69 -13.20 3.00
N PHE A 15 29.11 -12.81 4.13
CA PHE A 15 29.82 -12.63 5.41
C PHE A 15 28.97 -13.16 6.57
N PRO A 16 28.64 -14.46 6.58
CA PRO A 16 27.77 -15.03 7.62
C PRO A 16 28.33 -14.89 9.02
N GLU A 17 29.69 -14.79 9.15
CA GLU A 17 30.37 -14.58 10.42
C GLU A 17 30.07 -13.20 11.07
N LEU A 18 29.50 -12.25 10.31
CA LEU A 18 29.09 -10.94 10.82
C LEU A 18 27.62 -10.88 11.21
N ASP A 19 26.87 -11.94 10.99
CA ASP A 19 25.45 -12.01 11.36
C ASP A 19 25.25 -11.82 12.87
N GLY A 20 24.27 -11.04 13.23
CA GLY A 20 23.94 -10.70 14.63
C GLY A 20 24.83 -9.62 15.24
N LEU A 21 25.89 -9.18 14.55
CA LEU A 21 26.76 -8.11 15.05
C LEU A 21 26.09 -6.74 14.84
N ASP A 22 26.31 -5.87 15.80
CA ASP A 22 26.06 -4.42 15.65
C ASP A 22 27.34 -3.71 15.14
N TYR A 23 27.20 -2.45 14.71
CA TYR A 23 28.29 -1.64 14.17
C TYR A 23 29.56 -1.64 15.07
N THR A 24 29.40 -1.62 16.39
CA THR A 24 30.52 -1.50 17.32
C THR A 24 31.32 -2.79 17.47
N ARG A 25 30.71 -3.91 17.16
CA ARG A 25 31.34 -5.25 17.20
C ARG A 25 31.93 -5.64 15.86
N LEU A 26 31.68 -4.88 14.78
CA LEU A 26 32.29 -5.14 13.49
C LEU A 26 33.80 -4.92 13.53
N PRO A 27 34.59 -5.72 12.79
CA PRO A 27 35.99 -5.43 12.53
C PRO A 27 36.20 -4.03 11.96
N ARG A 28 37.30 -3.36 12.33
CA ARG A 28 37.60 -1.98 11.89
C ARG A 28 37.54 -1.77 10.37
N THR A 29 37.90 -2.78 9.59
CA THR A 29 37.84 -2.75 8.13
C THR A 29 36.39 -2.55 7.63
N PHE A 30 35.41 -3.24 8.23
CA PHE A 30 34.00 -3.09 7.86
C PHE A 30 33.39 -1.79 8.39
N GLN A 31 33.77 -1.37 9.61
CA GLN A 31 33.36 -0.04 10.12
C GLN A 31 33.84 1.08 9.18
N ARG A 32 35.11 0.99 8.71
CA ARG A 32 35.65 1.97 7.77
C ARG A 32 34.91 1.95 6.43
N ARG A 33 34.65 0.77 5.86
CA ARG A 33 33.85 0.64 4.62
C ARG A 33 32.47 1.28 4.76
N ILE A 34 31.78 1.07 5.89
CA ILE A 34 30.49 1.69 6.15
C ILE A 34 30.62 3.22 6.21
N ASN A 35 31.61 3.74 6.92
CA ASN A 35 31.81 5.17 7.06
C ASN A 35 32.24 5.88 5.76
N GLU A 36 32.99 5.20 4.91
CA GLU A 36 33.49 5.71 3.63
C GLU A 36 32.51 5.45 2.48
N THR A 37 31.38 4.77 2.73
CA THR A 37 30.36 4.50 1.71
C THR A 37 29.74 5.81 1.23
N VAL A 38 29.87 6.11 -0.04
CA VAL A 38 29.25 7.26 -0.68
C VAL A 38 27.80 6.92 -1.02
N ILE A 39 26.87 7.75 -0.56
CA ILE A 39 25.44 7.66 -0.87
C ILE A 39 25.06 8.82 -1.76
N ASN A 40 24.63 8.54 -2.99
CA ASN A 40 24.05 9.55 -3.86
C ASN A 40 22.59 9.80 -3.47
N VAL A 41 22.27 11.03 -3.12
CA VAL A 41 20.91 11.43 -2.72
C VAL A 41 20.32 12.34 -3.77
N TYR A 42 19.18 11.96 -4.34
CA TYR A 42 18.40 12.80 -5.24
C TYR A 42 17.20 13.37 -4.47
N LEU A 43 17.16 14.69 -4.34
CA LEU A 43 16.05 15.38 -3.68
C LEU A 43 15.01 15.79 -4.71
N VAL A 44 13.79 15.32 -4.54
CA VAL A 44 12.66 15.77 -5.34
C VAL A 44 12.07 17.01 -4.68
N ASN A 45 11.97 18.09 -5.45
CA ASN A 45 11.47 19.37 -4.94
C ASN A 45 10.02 19.20 -4.42
N PRO A 46 9.66 19.77 -3.24
CA PRO A 46 8.30 19.73 -2.71
C PRO A 46 7.22 20.23 -3.68
N SER A 47 7.56 21.22 -4.54
CA SER A 47 6.66 21.79 -5.56
C SER A 47 6.46 20.88 -6.79
N THR A 48 7.20 19.77 -6.90
CA THR A 48 7.00 18.81 -8.01
C THR A 48 5.59 18.23 -7.94
N PRO A 49 4.83 18.19 -9.06
CA PRO A 49 3.51 17.58 -9.10
C PRO A 49 3.53 16.11 -8.62
N ASP A 50 2.50 15.70 -7.89
CA ASP A 50 2.50 14.37 -7.23
C ASP A 50 2.51 13.21 -8.22
N ASN A 51 1.87 13.35 -9.40
CA ASN A 51 1.93 12.37 -10.47
C ASN A 51 3.37 12.20 -11.00
N VAL A 52 4.14 13.29 -11.06
CA VAL A 52 5.57 13.25 -11.45
C VAL A 52 6.39 12.56 -10.36
N LYS A 53 6.16 12.91 -9.09
CA LYS A 53 6.80 12.22 -7.95
C LYS A 53 6.52 10.72 -8.00
N PHE A 54 5.25 10.33 -8.17
CA PHE A 54 4.84 8.93 -8.27
C PHE A 54 5.55 8.20 -9.40
N ASN A 55 5.61 8.81 -10.59
CA ASN A 55 6.28 8.22 -11.75
C ASN A 55 7.80 8.10 -11.57
N ILE A 56 8.44 9.09 -10.93
CA ILE A 56 9.87 9.03 -10.58
C ILE A 56 10.13 7.85 -9.65
N PHE A 57 9.36 7.72 -8.56
CA PHE A 57 9.51 6.59 -7.62
C PHE A 57 9.26 5.24 -8.30
N LYS A 58 8.24 5.15 -9.17
CA LYS A 58 7.96 3.93 -9.94
C LYS A 58 9.12 3.53 -10.85
N ARG A 59 9.85 4.49 -11.44
CA ARG A 59 11.00 4.25 -12.32
C ARG A 59 12.29 3.92 -11.57
N ILE A 60 12.56 4.61 -10.46
CA ILE A 60 13.78 4.38 -9.66
C ILE A 60 13.72 3.03 -8.95
N ASN A 61 12.54 2.52 -8.71
CA ASN A 61 12.28 1.29 -7.97
C ASN A 61 12.66 0.00 -8.74
N THR A 62 13.72 0.04 -9.51
CA THR A 62 14.17 -1.08 -10.37
C THR A 62 15.31 -1.92 -9.78
N GLY A 63 15.87 -1.49 -8.64
CA GLY A 63 16.98 -2.18 -7.96
C GLY A 63 16.51 -2.85 -6.67
N GLY A 64 16.34 -4.18 -6.68
CA GLY A 64 15.90 -4.95 -5.52
C GLY A 64 14.42 -5.35 -5.58
N LEU A 65 13.75 -5.43 -4.42
CA LEU A 65 12.32 -5.76 -4.34
C LEU A 65 11.47 -4.56 -4.76
N ASN A 66 10.94 -4.59 -5.96
CA ASN A 66 10.12 -3.50 -6.51
C ASN A 66 8.89 -3.22 -5.63
N LEU A 67 8.68 -1.97 -5.22
CA LEU A 67 7.48 -1.54 -4.51
C LEU A 67 6.24 -1.63 -5.42
N THR A 68 5.12 -2.01 -4.85
CA THR A 68 3.83 -1.92 -5.55
C THR A 68 3.38 -0.47 -5.68
N PRO A 69 2.49 -0.15 -6.61
CA PRO A 69 1.90 1.19 -6.68
C PRO A 69 1.27 1.65 -5.36
N GLN A 70 0.68 0.74 -4.58
CA GLN A 70 0.09 1.11 -3.29
C GLN A 70 1.13 1.38 -2.20
N GLU A 71 2.26 0.68 -2.20
CA GLU A 71 3.37 0.99 -1.31
C GLU A 71 3.98 2.37 -1.62
N ILE A 72 4.09 2.71 -2.91
CA ILE A 72 4.53 4.04 -3.35
C ILE A 72 3.53 5.11 -2.89
N ARG A 73 2.22 4.89 -3.07
CA ARG A 73 1.18 5.83 -2.59
C ARG A 73 1.25 6.03 -1.09
N ASN A 74 1.39 4.94 -0.34
CA ASN A 74 1.49 5.03 1.12
C ASN A 74 2.72 5.83 1.60
N ALA A 75 3.81 5.80 0.84
CA ALA A 75 5.01 6.59 1.15
C ALA A 75 4.83 8.08 0.78
N LEU A 76 4.20 8.37 -0.35
CA LEU A 76 4.05 9.74 -0.88
C LEU A 76 2.90 10.54 -0.24
N PHE A 77 1.81 9.86 0.12
CA PHE A 77 0.58 10.46 0.66
C PHE A 77 0.35 10.03 2.11
N GLN A 78 1.34 10.27 2.97
CA GLN A 78 1.24 9.98 4.39
C GLN A 78 0.17 10.84 5.06
N GLY A 79 -0.34 10.37 6.22
CA GLY A 79 -1.33 11.09 7.02
C GLY A 79 -2.62 10.29 7.18
N GLN A 80 -3.75 11.01 7.30
CA GLN A 80 -5.07 10.46 7.58
C GLN A 80 -5.49 9.36 6.60
N ALA A 81 -5.12 9.49 5.31
CA ALA A 81 -5.40 8.50 4.28
C ALA A 81 -4.80 7.13 4.63
N SER A 82 -3.51 7.08 4.96
CA SER A 82 -2.83 5.82 5.31
C SER A 82 -3.45 5.16 6.54
N GLU A 83 -3.84 5.95 7.55
CA GLU A 83 -4.50 5.45 8.75
C GLU A 83 -5.89 4.90 8.45
N PHE A 84 -6.69 5.62 7.66
CA PHE A 84 -8.03 5.20 7.22
C PHE A 84 -7.97 3.86 6.47
N LEU A 85 -7.10 3.76 5.47
CA LEU A 85 -6.95 2.54 4.68
C LEU A 85 -6.56 1.35 5.54
N ASN A 86 -5.64 1.55 6.48
CA ASN A 86 -5.20 0.50 7.40
C ASN A 86 -6.35 0.03 8.32
N ARG A 87 -7.14 0.96 8.88
CA ARG A 87 -8.30 0.63 9.73
C ARG A 87 -9.35 -0.15 8.94
N CYS A 88 -9.75 0.34 7.75
CA CYS A 88 -10.78 -0.32 6.93
C CYS A 88 -10.35 -1.70 6.45
N ALA A 89 -9.09 -1.90 6.06
CA ALA A 89 -8.54 -3.19 5.67
C ALA A 89 -8.56 -4.21 6.84
N ALA A 90 -8.50 -3.73 8.08
CA ALA A 90 -8.57 -4.58 9.27
C ALA A 90 -10.01 -5.00 9.64
N PHE A 91 -11.06 -4.38 9.09
CA PHE A 91 -12.44 -4.69 9.46
C PHE A 91 -12.82 -6.14 9.16
N LYS A 92 -13.47 -6.75 10.14
CA LYS A 92 -13.94 -8.15 10.04
C LYS A 92 -14.89 -8.36 8.85
N CYS A 93 -15.78 -7.39 8.57
CA CYS A 93 -16.71 -7.46 7.44
C CYS A 93 -15.98 -7.50 6.08
N PHE A 94 -14.91 -6.73 5.89
CA PHE A 94 -14.09 -6.79 4.68
C PHE A 94 -13.41 -8.15 4.51
N LYS A 95 -12.81 -8.67 5.58
CA LYS A 95 -12.16 -9.99 5.56
C LYS A 95 -13.16 -11.12 5.26
N ILE A 96 -14.37 -11.04 5.81
CA ILE A 96 -15.44 -12.02 5.55
C ILE A 96 -15.91 -11.91 4.10
N ALA A 97 -16.26 -10.71 3.61
CA ALA A 97 -16.75 -10.49 2.25
C ALA A 97 -15.72 -10.93 1.19
N THR A 98 -14.44 -10.72 1.46
CA THR A 98 -13.36 -11.15 0.58
C THR A 98 -12.90 -12.58 0.85
N ALA A 99 -13.48 -13.25 1.87
CA ALA A 99 -13.11 -14.59 2.34
C ALA A 99 -11.60 -14.72 2.60
N ASN A 100 -10.98 -13.70 3.19
CA ASN A 100 -9.54 -13.58 3.47
C ASN A 100 -8.64 -13.80 2.24
N SER A 101 -9.17 -13.58 1.02
CA SER A 101 -8.40 -13.79 -0.22
C SER A 101 -7.49 -12.63 -0.58
N ILE A 102 -7.75 -11.44 -0.02
CA ILE A 102 -6.91 -10.26 -0.23
C ILE A 102 -5.88 -10.21 0.89
N LYS A 103 -4.62 -10.41 0.51
CA LYS A 103 -3.51 -10.41 1.46
C LYS A 103 -3.08 -9.00 1.82
N SER A 104 -2.65 -8.80 3.08
CA SER A 104 -2.05 -7.55 3.53
C SER A 104 -0.61 -7.36 3.03
N GLU A 105 0.00 -8.43 2.57
CA GLU A 105 1.30 -8.39 1.91
C GLU A 105 1.27 -7.38 0.78
N ARG A 106 2.28 -6.52 0.71
CA ARG A 106 2.41 -5.51 -0.33
C ARG A 106 1.24 -4.52 -0.40
N MET A 107 0.50 -4.35 0.71
CA MET A 107 -0.62 -3.41 0.86
C MET A 107 -1.78 -3.61 -0.13
N LEU A 108 -1.98 -4.82 -0.64
CA LEU A 108 -3.05 -5.11 -1.59
C LEU A 108 -4.44 -4.86 -0.97
N ASP A 109 -4.64 -5.21 0.28
CA ASP A 109 -5.86 -4.94 1.04
C ASP A 109 -6.20 -3.45 1.12
N ARG A 110 -5.19 -2.60 1.31
CA ARG A 110 -5.34 -1.14 1.34
C ARG A 110 -5.66 -0.57 -0.05
N GLU A 111 -5.08 -1.14 -1.11
CA GLU A 111 -5.45 -0.77 -2.48
C GLU A 111 -6.93 -1.00 -2.76
N PHE A 112 -7.49 -2.13 -2.30
CA PHE A 112 -8.92 -2.40 -2.46
C PHE A 112 -9.80 -1.39 -1.71
N VAL A 113 -9.44 -1.05 -0.47
CA VAL A 113 -10.16 0.01 0.26
C VAL A 113 -10.08 1.34 -0.47
N LEU A 114 -8.90 1.70 -1.00
CA LEU A 114 -8.71 2.95 -1.75
C LEU A 114 -9.54 2.96 -3.03
N ARG A 115 -9.67 1.83 -3.75
CA ARG A 115 -10.56 1.70 -4.90
C ARG A 115 -12.01 1.99 -4.52
N PHE A 116 -12.50 1.39 -3.43
CA PHE A 116 -13.84 1.70 -2.91
C PHE A 116 -14.02 3.20 -2.70
N VAL A 117 -13.10 3.86 -1.99
CA VAL A 117 -13.21 5.30 -1.76
C VAL A 117 -13.19 6.09 -3.06
N SER A 118 -12.26 5.79 -3.96
CA SER A 118 -12.12 6.54 -5.21
C SER A 118 -13.36 6.42 -6.09
N PHE A 119 -13.93 5.23 -6.25
CA PHE A 119 -15.11 5.02 -7.09
C PHE A 119 -16.43 5.47 -6.44
N CYS A 120 -16.52 5.47 -5.10
CA CYS A 120 -17.74 5.90 -4.41
C CYS A 120 -17.78 7.41 -4.11
N TYR A 121 -16.63 8.06 -3.93
CA TYR A 121 -16.61 9.44 -3.41
C TYR A 121 -15.96 10.47 -4.35
N LEU A 122 -15.20 10.03 -5.35
CA LEU A 122 -14.72 10.95 -6.39
C LEU A 122 -15.71 10.99 -7.56
N LYS A 123 -15.74 12.13 -8.25
CA LYS A 123 -16.51 12.24 -9.50
C LYS A 123 -15.86 11.39 -10.58
N LEU A 124 -16.64 10.54 -11.24
CA LEU A 124 -16.14 9.63 -12.28
C LEU A 124 -15.58 10.33 -13.51
N ASP A 125 -15.98 11.58 -13.77
CA ASP A 125 -15.43 12.43 -14.83
C ASP A 125 -13.92 12.73 -14.65
N ARG A 126 -13.40 12.56 -13.42
CA ARG A 126 -11.96 12.64 -13.14
C ARG A 126 -11.17 11.40 -13.54
N TYR A 127 -11.85 10.31 -13.85
CA TYR A 127 -11.20 9.08 -14.30
C TYR A 127 -10.87 9.17 -15.78
N ASN A 128 -9.61 9.46 -16.10
CA ASN A 128 -9.09 9.60 -17.46
C ASN A 128 -8.61 8.30 -18.09
N GLY A 129 -8.96 7.14 -17.54
CA GLY A 129 -8.46 5.83 -17.95
C GLY A 129 -7.17 5.39 -17.24
N ASN A 130 -6.53 6.26 -16.46
CA ASN A 130 -5.34 5.93 -15.65
C ASN A 130 -5.75 5.70 -14.20
N ILE A 131 -5.80 4.43 -13.81
CA ILE A 131 -6.19 4.04 -12.45
C ILE A 131 -5.21 4.55 -11.40
N ASP A 132 -3.90 4.63 -11.70
CA ASP A 132 -2.91 5.11 -10.74
C ASP A 132 -3.15 6.58 -10.38
N ASP A 133 -3.43 7.42 -11.37
CA ASP A 133 -3.75 8.84 -11.15
C ASP A 133 -5.05 9.01 -10.36
N PHE A 134 -6.08 8.23 -10.68
CA PHE A 134 -7.35 8.26 -9.98
C PHE A 134 -7.23 7.84 -8.51
N LEU A 135 -6.46 6.80 -8.22
CA LEU A 135 -6.19 6.38 -6.84
C LEU A 135 -5.29 7.37 -6.08
N ASN A 136 -4.38 8.07 -6.77
CA ASN A 136 -3.62 9.17 -6.16
C ASN A 136 -4.54 10.32 -5.73
N GLU A 137 -5.55 10.66 -6.55
CA GLU A 137 -6.59 11.64 -6.16
C GLU A 137 -7.41 11.15 -4.96
N GLY A 138 -7.71 9.84 -4.87
CA GLY A 138 -8.35 9.23 -3.70
C GLY A 138 -7.54 9.42 -2.42
N MET A 139 -6.21 9.24 -2.48
CA MET A 139 -5.33 9.52 -1.33
C MET A 139 -5.36 10.98 -0.91
N LYS A 140 -5.31 11.90 -1.88
CA LYS A 140 -5.41 13.34 -1.60
C LYS A 140 -6.74 13.69 -0.97
N TYR A 141 -7.83 13.18 -1.54
CA TYR A 141 -9.17 13.40 -1.02
C TYR A 141 -9.27 12.97 0.46
N LEU A 142 -8.84 11.75 0.78
CA LEU A 142 -8.82 11.24 2.14
C LEU A 142 -7.99 12.10 3.11
N ASN A 143 -6.91 12.73 2.63
CA ASN A 143 -6.08 13.60 3.48
C ASN A 143 -6.69 14.98 3.73
N HIS A 144 -7.73 15.39 2.96
CA HIS A 144 -8.33 16.73 3.06
C HIS A 144 -9.74 16.72 3.67
N VAL A 145 -10.43 15.58 3.68
CA VAL A 145 -11.77 15.49 4.28
C VAL A 145 -11.71 15.55 5.80
N ASP A 146 -12.78 16.02 6.40
CA ASP A 146 -12.90 16.11 7.85
C ASP A 146 -13.18 14.74 8.52
N LYS A 147 -13.14 14.72 9.84
CA LYS A 147 -13.35 13.50 10.63
C LYS A 147 -14.76 12.95 10.54
N ILE A 148 -15.76 13.79 10.26
CA ILE A 148 -17.16 13.39 10.13
C ILE A 148 -17.32 12.60 8.84
N GLU A 149 -16.78 13.12 7.74
CA GLU A 149 -16.80 12.44 6.44
C GLU A 149 -15.99 11.13 6.48
N ILE A 150 -14.82 11.12 7.14
CA ILE A 150 -14.05 9.88 7.38
C ILE A 150 -14.89 8.83 8.10
N LYS A 151 -15.62 9.23 9.13
CA LYS A 151 -16.47 8.30 9.89
C LYS A 151 -17.61 7.77 9.05
N LYS A 152 -18.25 8.62 8.26
CA LYS A 152 -19.29 8.23 7.31
C LYS A 152 -18.76 7.21 6.29
N MET A 153 -17.59 7.46 5.69
CA MET A 153 -16.95 6.52 4.75
C MET A 153 -16.66 5.16 5.37
N GLU A 154 -16.20 5.13 6.63
CA GLU A 154 -16.00 3.88 7.36
C GLU A 154 -17.29 3.09 7.54
N ASP A 155 -18.38 3.77 7.87
CA ASP A 155 -19.68 3.12 8.10
C ASP A 155 -20.31 2.68 6.77
N ASP A 156 -20.21 3.48 5.70
CA ASP A 156 -20.62 3.09 4.34
C ASP A 156 -19.84 1.87 3.84
N PHE A 157 -18.50 1.85 4.04
CA PHE A 157 -17.68 0.70 3.69
C PHE A 157 -18.12 -0.56 4.42
N LYS A 158 -18.38 -0.47 5.73
CA LYS A 158 -18.87 -1.61 6.52
C LYS A 158 -20.23 -2.09 6.05
N TYR A 159 -21.13 -1.14 5.74
CA TYR A 159 -22.47 -1.44 5.25
C TYR A 159 -22.38 -2.20 3.91
N VAL A 160 -21.64 -1.67 2.94
CA VAL A 160 -21.47 -2.30 1.63
C VAL A 160 -20.84 -3.70 1.75
N MET A 161 -19.77 -3.85 2.55
CA MET A 161 -19.14 -5.16 2.72
C MET A 161 -20.10 -6.21 3.33
N LYS A 162 -20.93 -5.82 4.28
CA LYS A 162 -21.95 -6.70 4.86
C LYS A 162 -23.05 -7.05 3.85
N SER A 163 -23.55 -6.05 3.12
CA SER A 163 -24.63 -6.22 2.14
C SER A 163 -24.21 -7.14 0.99
N VAL A 164 -23.01 -6.91 0.43
CA VAL A 164 -22.48 -7.78 -0.63
C VAL A 164 -22.31 -9.21 -0.15
N TYR A 165 -21.81 -9.40 1.08
CA TYR A 165 -21.70 -10.73 1.64
C TYR A 165 -23.06 -11.42 1.87
N MET A 166 -24.07 -10.68 2.31
CA MET A 166 -25.42 -11.21 2.49
C MET A 166 -26.06 -11.66 1.17
N ILE A 167 -25.77 -10.98 0.07
CA ILE A 167 -26.35 -11.28 -1.26
C ILE A 167 -25.55 -12.38 -1.98
N MET A 168 -24.22 -12.29 -1.97
CA MET A 168 -23.34 -13.10 -2.82
C MET A 168 -22.51 -14.14 -2.05
N GLU A 169 -22.52 -14.08 -0.73
CA GLU A 169 -21.75 -14.98 0.17
C GLU A 169 -20.29 -15.13 -0.27
N LYS A 170 -19.86 -16.40 -0.43
CA LYS A 170 -18.49 -16.77 -0.88
C LYS A 170 -18.14 -16.29 -2.29
N ASN A 171 -19.12 -15.87 -3.08
CA ASN A 171 -18.93 -15.38 -4.45
C ASN A 171 -18.77 -13.86 -4.54
N SER A 172 -18.82 -13.16 -3.41
CA SER A 172 -18.62 -11.70 -3.35
C SER A 172 -17.41 -11.27 -4.17
N PHE A 173 -17.61 -10.27 -5.02
CA PHE A 173 -16.58 -9.69 -5.88
C PHE A 173 -15.89 -10.67 -6.86
N ARG A 174 -16.54 -11.76 -7.23
CA ARG A 174 -15.98 -12.81 -8.08
C ARG A 174 -16.84 -13.06 -9.32
N LYS A 175 -16.18 -13.42 -10.44
CA LYS A 175 -16.90 -13.97 -11.59
C LYS A 175 -17.41 -15.35 -11.22
N VAL A 176 -18.70 -15.60 -11.49
CA VAL A 176 -19.28 -16.92 -11.40
C VAL A 176 -18.88 -17.71 -12.65
N ALA A 177 -18.30 -18.89 -12.46
CA ALA A 177 -17.90 -19.74 -13.55
C ALA A 177 -18.86 -20.94 -13.70
N PRO A 178 -19.18 -21.37 -14.91
CA PRO A 178 -20.06 -22.52 -15.15
C PRO A 178 -19.54 -23.82 -14.53
N ASP A 179 -18.23 -23.94 -14.35
CA ASP A 179 -17.55 -25.10 -13.74
C ASP A 179 -17.68 -25.17 -12.19
N GLY A 180 -18.40 -24.22 -11.60
CA GLY A 180 -18.58 -24.11 -10.14
C GLY A 180 -17.32 -23.75 -9.36
N LYS A 181 -16.18 -23.60 -10.01
CA LYS A 181 -14.91 -23.27 -9.35
C LYS A 181 -14.88 -21.82 -8.90
N ARG A 182 -14.39 -21.60 -7.70
CA ARG A 182 -14.23 -20.29 -7.11
C ARG A 182 -13.12 -19.53 -7.83
N ARG A 183 -13.45 -18.39 -8.43
CA ARG A 183 -12.49 -17.50 -9.10
C ARG A 183 -11.84 -16.52 -8.12
N PRO A 184 -10.66 -15.97 -8.41
CA PRO A 184 -10.07 -14.88 -7.65
C PRO A 184 -10.99 -13.65 -7.59
N ILE A 185 -10.79 -12.79 -6.58
CA ILE A 185 -11.48 -11.51 -6.52
C ILE A 185 -11.11 -10.68 -7.74
N ASN A 186 -12.13 -10.12 -8.38
CA ASN A 186 -11.99 -9.29 -9.56
C ASN A 186 -12.05 -7.82 -9.16
N LYS A 187 -11.02 -7.04 -9.49
CA LYS A 187 -10.93 -5.63 -9.14
C LYS A 187 -12.08 -4.81 -9.76
N VAL A 188 -12.44 -5.11 -11.01
CA VAL A 188 -13.52 -4.38 -11.71
C VAL A 188 -14.88 -4.63 -11.03
N ILE A 189 -15.17 -5.87 -10.62
CA ILE A 189 -16.41 -6.18 -9.88
C ILE A 189 -16.41 -5.54 -8.48
N PHE A 190 -15.24 -5.33 -7.90
CA PHE A 190 -15.13 -4.64 -6.61
C PHE A 190 -15.37 -3.12 -6.74
N GLU A 191 -15.13 -2.56 -7.92
CA GLU A 191 -15.27 -1.13 -8.25
C GLU A 191 -16.69 -0.79 -8.71
N SER A 192 -17.50 -1.78 -9.15
CA SER A 192 -18.89 -1.63 -9.61
C SER A 192 -19.89 -1.66 -8.47
#